data_c9b451ab0724a6767509fddad66f8fa0
#
_entry.id   c9b451ab0724a6767509fddad66f8fa0
#
_cell.length_a   1.000
_cell.length_b   1.000
_cell.length_c   1.000
_cell.angle_alpha   90.00
_cell.angle_beta   90.00
_cell.angle_gamma   90.00
#
_symmetry.space_group_name_H-M   'P 1'
#
loop_
_entity.id
_entity.type
_entity.pdbx_description
1 polymer ?
#
loop_
_entity_poly.entity_id
_entity_poly.type
_entity_poly.pdbx_seq_one_letter_code
_entity_poly.pdbx_strand_id
1 'polypeptide(L)'
;NIPNGSGLSSSASVEVLTGFILRDFFGFDVTNQDLALIGQYSENNFNGVNCGIMDQFAIAMGKKDHAIFLDTADLSYTYAPIHLSGAKIVIACSNKKRGLGDSKYNERRSECEEALRRVQKVKKVENWGALTEAEFEEIKGAIGDEVLERRAKHAVYENQRTIKAVAALQNNDITLGVPPAASSG
;
A
#
# COMPACT_ATOMS: atom_id res chain seq x y z
N ASN A 1 -10.58 -11.55 17.97
CA ASN A 1 -11.19 -12.10 16.75
C ASN A 1 -10.66 -11.36 15.52
N ILE A 2 -9.88 -12.04 14.69
CA ILE A 2 -9.41 -11.51 13.40
C ILE A 2 -10.38 -12.02 12.33
N PRO A 3 -11.06 -11.13 11.58
CA PRO A 3 -11.98 -11.54 10.51
C PRO A 3 -11.19 -12.25 9.40
N ASN A 4 -11.51 -13.51 9.13
CA ASN A 4 -10.84 -14.28 8.08
C ASN A 4 -11.48 -14.03 6.71
N GLY A 5 -10.65 -13.78 5.69
CA GLY A 5 -11.11 -13.63 4.30
C GLY A 5 -11.93 -12.38 4.00
N SER A 6 -11.93 -11.40 4.91
CA SER A 6 -12.70 -10.14 4.77
C SER A 6 -11.99 -9.05 3.96
N GLY A 7 -10.75 -9.30 3.51
CA GLY A 7 -9.93 -8.28 2.86
C GLY A 7 -9.35 -7.21 3.82
N LEU A 8 -9.31 -7.53 5.11
CA LEU A 8 -8.81 -6.65 6.18
C LEU A 8 -7.47 -7.16 6.75
N SER A 9 -6.58 -7.60 5.88
CA SER A 9 -5.19 -7.95 6.23
C SER A 9 -5.07 -8.99 7.34
N SER A 10 -5.86 -10.08 7.27
CA SER A 10 -5.88 -11.11 8.32
C SER A 10 -4.54 -11.85 8.46
N SER A 11 -3.81 -12.12 7.37
CA SER A 11 -2.48 -12.74 7.42
C SER A 11 -1.48 -11.82 8.12
N ALA A 12 -1.37 -10.57 7.69
CA ALA A 12 -0.51 -9.58 8.34
C ALA A 12 -0.84 -9.41 9.83
N SER A 13 -2.13 -9.47 10.20
CA SER A 13 -2.56 -9.40 11.59
C SER A 13 -2.03 -10.57 12.43
N VAL A 14 -2.06 -11.80 11.89
CA VAL A 14 -1.55 -13.00 12.58
C VAL A 14 -0.02 -12.95 12.67
N GLU A 15 0.66 -12.56 11.60
CA GLU A 15 2.12 -12.46 11.54
C GLU A 15 2.64 -11.46 12.57
N VAL A 16 2.13 -10.23 12.54
CA VAL A 16 2.55 -9.17 13.45
C VAL A 16 2.19 -9.50 14.89
N LEU A 17 0.97 -10.05 15.15
CA LEU A 17 0.58 -10.49 16.50
C LEU A 17 1.53 -11.58 17.05
N THR A 18 1.89 -12.55 16.21
CA THR A 18 2.85 -13.60 16.60
C THR A 18 4.19 -12.99 16.97
N GLY A 19 4.70 -12.06 16.16
CA GLY A 19 5.92 -11.33 16.45
C GLY A 19 5.84 -10.54 17.78
N PHE A 20 4.73 -9.86 18.04
CA PHE A 20 4.49 -9.17 19.33
C PHE A 20 4.53 -10.13 20.51
N ILE A 21 3.84 -11.27 20.42
CA ILE A 21 3.81 -12.27 21.49
C ILE A 21 5.22 -12.78 21.75
N LEU A 22 5.97 -13.17 20.74
CA LEU A 22 7.33 -13.68 20.88
C LEU A 22 8.27 -12.63 21.47
N ARG A 23 8.19 -11.39 21.01
CA ARG A 23 8.96 -10.28 21.55
C ARG A 23 8.71 -10.10 23.05
N ASP A 24 7.44 -10.05 23.46
CA ASP A 24 7.05 -9.80 24.83
C ASP A 24 7.40 -10.99 25.75
N PHE A 25 7.22 -12.24 25.28
CA PHE A 25 7.55 -13.43 26.10
C PHE A 25 9.05 -13.70 26.25
N PHE A 26 9.83 -13.42 25.20
CA PHE A 26 11.26 -13.76 25.18
C PHE A 26 12.18 -12.55 25.34
N GLY A 27 11.62 -11.35 25.43
CA GLY A 27 12.39 -10.11 25.60
C GLY A 27 13.27 -9.76 24.41
N PHE A 28 12.83 -10.07 23.18
CA PHE A 28 13.58 -9.70 21.98
C PHE A 28 13.61 -8.19 21.77
N ASP A 29 14.79 -7.66 21.47
CA ASP A 29 14.98 -6.25 21.13
C ASP A 29 14.69 -6.01 19.66
N VAL A 30 13.39 -5.94 19.32
CA VAL A 30 12.87 -5.66 17.98
C VAL A 30 11.82 -4.56 18.04
N THR A 31 11.86 -3.65 17.09
CA THR A 31 10.88 -2.56 16.99
C THR A 31 9.58 -3.01 16.33
N ASN A 32 8.53 -2.19 16.40
CA ASN A 32 7.31 -2.45 15.66
C ASN A 32 7.54 -2.45 14.12
N GLN A 33 8.46 -1.61 13.67
CA GLN A 33 8.84 -1.56 12.24
C GLN A 33 9.56 -2.85 11.83
N ASP A 34 10.41 -3.41 12.69
CA ASP A 34 11.04 -4.71 12.43
C ASP A 34 9.99 -5.83 12.36
N LEU A 35 8.97 -5.79 13.23
CA LEU A 35 7.87 -6.76 13.16
C LEU A 35 7.09 -6.68 11.84
N ALA A 36 6.90 -5.48 11.30
CA ALA A 36 6.28 -5.31 9.98
C ALA A 36 7.15 -5.89 8.86
N LEU A 37 8.46 -5.68 8.91
CA LEU A 37 9.42 -6.24 7.95
C LEU A 37 9.49 -7.76 8.02
N ILE A 38 9.49 -8.33 9.24
CA ILE A 38 9.46 -9.79 9.46
C ILE A 38 8.17 -10.40 8.87
N GLY A 39 7.02 -9.77 9.10
CA GLY A 39 5.75 -10.20 8.52
C GLY A 39 5.76 -10.16 6.99
N GLN A 40 6.25 -9.06 6.40
CA GLN A 40 6.42 -8.97 4.93
C GLN A 40 7.36 -10.06 4.40
N TYR A 41 8.47 -10.32 5.09
CA TYR A 41 9.39 -11.39 4.72
C TYR A 41 8.71 -12.77 4.73
N SER A 42 7.87 -13.03 5.74
CA SER A 42 7.07 -14.27 5.82
C SER A 42 6.15 -14.43 4.61
N GLU A 43 5.38 -13.40 4.26
CA GLU A 43 4.51 -13.44 3.08
C GLU A 43 5.28 -13.65 1.78
N ASN A 44 6.39 -12.94 1.59
CA ASN A 44 7.13 -12.99 0.34
C ASN A 44 7.90 -14.31 0.16
N ASN A 45 8.53 -14.81 1.23
CA ASN A 45 9.46 -15.94 1.13
C ASN A 45 8.85 -17.29 1.52
N PHE A 46 7.83 -17.28 2.39
CA PHE A 46 7.17 -18.50 2.83
C PHE A 46 5.86 -18.75 2.07
N ASN A 47 5.03 -17.73 1.92
CA ASN A 47 3.75 -17.83 1.23
C ASN A 47 3.85 -17.59 -0.29
N GLY A 48 4.97 -17.04 -0.78
CA GLY A 48 5.20 -16.78 -2.20
C GLY A 48 4.38 -15.62 -2.79
N VAL A 49 3.84 -14.76 -1.93
CA VAL A 49 3.09 -13.56 -2.32
C VAL A 49 4.04 -12.37 -2.33
N ASN A 50 4.38 -11.84 -3.50
CA ASN A 50 5.31 -10.71 -3.62
C ASN A 50 4.65 -9.37 -3.21
N CYS A 51 4.12 -9.31 -1.97
CA CYS A 51 3.41 -8.15 -1.45
C CYS A 51 4.33 -6.99 -1.03
N GLY A 52 3.76 -5.77 -1.01
CA GLY A 52 4.37 -4.62 -0.34
C GLY A 52 4.20 -4.71 1.19
N ILE A 53 4.79 -3.76 1.92
CA ILE A 53 4.80 -3.74 3.39
C ILE A 53 3.53 -3.12 4.02
N MET A 54 2.63 -2.54 3.23
CA MET A 54 1.55 -1.68 3.71
C MET A 54 0.70 -2.33 4.81
N ASP A 55 0.28 -3.56 4.63
CA ASP A 55 -0.62 -4.26 5.56
C ASP A 55 0.06 -4.52 6.90
N GLN A 56 1.28 -5.05 6.89
CA GLN A 56 2.07 -5.32 8.08
C GLN A 56 2.42 -4.04 8.81
N PHE A 57 2.79 -2.99 8.05
CA PHE A 57 3.12 -1.69 8.63
C PHE A 57 1.89 -1.04 9.29
N ALA A 58 0.73 -1.09 8.64
CA ALA A 58 -0.51 -0.55 9.19
C ALA A 58 -0.91 -1.25 10.49
N ILE A 59 -0.73 -2.57 10.57
CA ILE A 59 -1.02 -3.35 11.80
C ILE A 59 -0.02 -3.04 12.90
N ALA A 60 1.28 -3.00 12.59
CA ALA A 60 2.33 -2.80 13.59
C ALA A 60 2.40 -1.37 14.14
N MET A 61 2.10 -0.38 13.30
CA MET A 61 2.28 1.04 13.58
C MET A 61 0.96 1.80 13.75
N GLY A 62 -0.19 1.13 13.69
CA GLY A 62 -1.51 1.74 13.80
C GLY A 62 -1.67 2.60 15.05
N LYS A 63 -2.24 3.80 14.88
CA LYS A 63 -2.53 4.74 15.96
C LYS A 63 -4.00 5.15 15.90
N LYS A 64 -4.66 5.15 17.06
CA LYS A 64 -6.06 5.55 17.14
C LYS A 64 -6.29 6.94 16.53
N ASP A 65 -7.35 7.06 15.75
CA ASP A 65 -7.80 8.30 15.10
C ASP A 65 -6.75 8.95 14.16
N HIS A 66 -5.86 8.13 13.58
CA HIS A 66 -4.85 8.59 12.64
C HIS A 66 -4.74 7.65 11.43
N ALA A 67 -4.51 8.23 10.27
CA ALA A 67 -3.94 7.52 9.12
C ALA A 67 -2.42 7.56 9.18
N ILE A 68 -1.78 6.57 8.57
CA ILE A 68 -0.34 6.53 8.38
C ILE A 68 -0.04 6.93 6.94
N PHE A 69 0.77 7.96 6.76
CA PHE A 69 1.39 8.27 5.48
C PHE A 69 2.79 7.67 5.47
N LEU A 70 2.98 6.61 4.71
CA LEU A 70 4.20 5.82 4.64
C LEU A 70 4.87 6.02 3.28
N ASP A 71 6.14 6.41 3.27
CA ASP A 71 7.00 6.27 2.10
C ASP A 71 7.57 4.84 2.08
N THR A 72 7.18 4.06 1.08
CA THR A 72 7.62 2.65 0.97
C THR A 72 9.03 2.49 0.42
N ALA A 73 9.68 3.58 0.00
CA ALA A 73 11.05 3.55 -0.49
C ALA A 73 12.07 3.49 0.65
N ASP A 74 11.81 4.24 1.74
CA ASP A 74 12.74 4.36 2.88
C ASP A 74 12.09 4.03 4.23
N LEU A 75 10.78 3.72 4.23
CA LEU A 75 9.95 3.44 5.40
C LEU A 75 9.79 4.62 6.36
N SER A 76 10.07 5.83 5.91
CA SER A 76 9.70 7.03 6.65
C SER A 76 8.19 7.18 6.68
N TYR A 77 7.66 7.67 7.79
CA TYR A 77 6.21 7.81 7.94
C TYR A 77 5.82 8.99 8.81
N THR A 78 4.60 9.47 8.60
CA THR A 78 3.96 10.46 9.45
C THR A 78 2.52 10.06 9.74
N TYR A 79 1.98 10.58 10.84
CA TYR A 79 0.57 10.39 11.18
C TYR A 79 -0.25 11.59 10.73
N ALA A 80 -1.34 11.34 10.02
CA ALA A 80 -2.34 12.33 9.68
C ALA A 80 -3.59 12.11 10.54
N PRO A 81 -4.10 13.13 11.26
CA PRO A 81 -5.27 12.96 12.11
C PRO A 81 -6.53 12.71 11.26
N ILE A 82 -7.41 11.83 11.76
CA ILE A 82 -8.71 11.54 11.14
C ILE A 82 -9.81 12.05 12.08
N HIS A 83 -10.46 13.14 11.69
CA HIS A 83 -11.61 13.69 12.39
C HIS A 83 -12.87 13.51 11.55
N LEU A 84 -13.64 12.46 11.81
CA LEU A 84 -14.86 12.12 11.07
C LEU A 84 -16.10 12.83 11.66
N SER A 85 -16.11 14.18 11.65
CA SER A 85 -17.28 14.93 12.11
C SER A 85 -18.47 14.72 11.18
N GLY A 86 -19.46 13.94 11.64
CA GLY A 86 -20.67 13.65 10.85
C GLY A 86 -20.52 12.60 9.75
N ALA A 87 -19.32 12.02 9.57
CA ALA A 87 -19.05 10.95 8.62
C ALA A 87 -18.69 9.63 9.33
N LYS A 88 -18.81 8.51 8.61
CA LYS A 88 -18.42 7.18 9.09
C LYS A 88 -17.70 6.42 7.98
N ILE A 89 -16.71 5.62 8.36
CA ILE A 89 -16.11 4.64 7.47
C ILE A 89 -17.00 3.40 7.46
N VAL A 90 -17.47 2.98 6.28
CA VAL A 90 -18.28 1.76 6.10
C VAL A 90 -17.46 0.73 5.35
N ILE A 91 -17.31 -0.45 5.94
CA ILE A 91 -16.62 -1.59 5.33
C ILE A 91 -17.68 -2.59 4.88
N ALA A 92 -17.77 -2.82 3.55
CA ALA A 92 -18.70 -3.76 2.96
C ALA A 92 -17.95 -5.00 2.45
N CYS A 93 -18.31 -6.19 2.98
CA CYS A 93 -17.74 -7.44 2.49
C CYS A 93 -18.51 -7.90 1.25
N SER A 94 -17.78 -8.06 0.12
CA SER A 94 -18.35 -8.59 -1.13
C SER A 94 -18.58 -10.11 -1.12
N ASN A 95 -18.19 -10.81 -0.04
CA ASN A 95 -18.20 -12.28 0.09
C ASN A 95 -17.39 -13.03 -0.98
N LYS A 96 -16.61 -12.34 -1.80
CA LYS A 96 -15.71 -12.97 -2.75
C LYS A 96 -14.45 -13.44 -2.02
N LYS A 97 -14.28 -14.74 -1.88
CA LYS A 97 -13.06 -15.33 -1.31
C LYS A 97 -11.87 -15.02 -2.22
N ARG A 98 -10.81 -14.47 -1.65
CA ARG A 98 -9.51 -14.35 -2.31
C ARG A 98 -8.73 -15.64 -2.08
N GLY A 99 -8.18 -16.25 -3.15
CA GLY A 99 -7.29 -17.40 -3.04
C GLY A 99 -5.91 -16.96 -2.53
N LEU A 100 -5.28 -17.80 -1.71
CA LEU A 100 -3.86 -17.69 -1.40
C LEU A 100 -3.05 -17.83 -2.72
N GLY A 101 -2.11 -16.94 -2.97
CA GLY A 101 -1.30 -16.96 -4.20
C GLY A 101 -2.01 -16.39 -5.41
N ASP A 102 -2.63 -15.23 -5.25
CA ASP A 102 -3.30 -14.56 -6.35
C ASP A 102 -2.26 -14.21 -7.43
N SER A 103 -2.16 -15.09 -8.44
CA SER A 103 -1.27 -14.92 -9.59
C SER A 103 -1.40 -13.55 -10.23
N LYS A 104 -2.58 -12.93 -10.11
CA LYS A 104 -2.89 -11.59 -10.61
C LYS A 104 -2.15 -10.48 -9.86
N TYR A 105 -1.91 -10.61 -8.56
CA TYR A 105 -1.13 -9.62 -7.82
C TYR A 105 0.33 -9.62 -8.30
N ASN A 106 0.95 -10.79 -8.35
CA ASN A 106 2.33 -10.94 -8.83
C ASN A 106 2.47 -10.51 -10.30
N GLU A 107 1.49 -10.84 -11.15
CA GLU A 107 1.41 -10.40 -12.54
C GLU A 107 1.38 -8.86 -12.64
N ARG A 108 0.47 -8.19 -11.93
CA ARG A 108 0.37 -6.72 -11.91
C ARG A 108 1.64 -6.04 -11.42
N ARG A 109 2.29 -6.61 -10.43
CA ARG A 109 3.56 -6.11 -9.92
C ARG A 109 4.66 -6.22 -10.97
N SER A 110 4.80 -7.37 -11.61
CA SER A 110 5.76 -7.59 -12.70
C SER A 110 5.51 -6.65 -13.88
N GLU A 111 4.25 -6.40 -14.24
CA GLU A 111 3.85 -5.44 -15.27
C GLU A 111 4.31 -4.02 -14.90
N CYS A 112 4.11 -3.60 -13.65
CA CYS A 112 4.51 -2.29 -13.16
C CYS A 112 6.04 -2.10 -13.16
N GLU A 113 6.78 -3.14 -12.77
CA GLU A 113 8.24 -3.17 -12.78
C GLU A 113 8.81 -3.15 -14.21
N GLU A 114 8.17 -3.89 -15.15
CA GLU A 114 8.57 -3.85 -16.56
C GLU A 114 8.34 -2.47 -17.18
N ALA A 115 7.21 -1.83 -16.87
CA ALA A 115 6.95 -0.46 -17.32
C ALA A 115 8.05 0.50 -16.85
N LEU A 116 8.46 0.39 -15.57
CA LEU A 116 9.54 1.22 -15.01
C LEU A 116 10.87 0.97 -15.72
N ARG A 117 11.24 -0.29 -15.95
CA ARG A 117 12.46 -0.65 -16.67
C ARG A 117 12.51 -0.07 -18.09
N ARG A 118 11.36 -0.01 -18.78
CA ARG A 118 11.29 0.60 -20.12
C ARG A 118 11.53 2.10 -20.07
N VAL A 119 10.88 2.79 -19.12
CA VAL A 119 11.07 4.24 -18.94
C VAL A 119 12.52 4.58 -18.53
N GLN A 120 13.12 3.77 -17.66
CA GLN A 120 14.50 3.95 -17.21
C GLN A 120 15.55 3.89 -18.32
N LYS A 121 15.22 3.32 -19.48
CA LYS A 121 16.11 3.34 -20.66
C LYS A 121 16.20 4.71 -21.32
N VAL A 122 15.22 5.57 -21.10
CA VAL A 122 15.13 6.90 -21.78
C VAL A 122 15.17 8.07 -20.81
N LYS A 123 14.77 7.86 -19.56
CA LYS A 123 14.78 8.90 -18.50
C LYS A 123 15.20 8.29 -17.17
N LYS A 124 16.03 8.99 -16.42
CA LYS A 124 16.39 8.57 -15.05
C LYS A 124 15.19 8.76 -14.14
N VAL A 125 14.53 7.68 -13.77
CA VAL A 125 13.40 7.61 -12.83
C VAL A 125 13.73 6.55 -11.79
N GLU A 126 13.70 6.90 -10.53
CA GLU A 126 14.02 5.96 -9.46
C GLU A 126 12.88 4.98 -9.19
N ASN A 127 11.69 5.51 -9.03
CA ASN A 127 10.44 4.77 -8.83
C ASN A 127 9.24 5.61 -9.30
N TRP A 128 8.06 5.00 -9.39
CA TRP A 128 6.84 5.69 -9.82
C TRP A 128 6.38 6.79 -8.85
N GLY A 129 6.67 6.66 -7.57
CA GLY A 129 6.34 7.64 -6.55
C GLY A 129 7.10 8.97 -6.68
N ALA A 130 8.25 8.96 -7.37
CA ALA A 130 9.05 10.14 -7.63
C ALA A 130 8.47 11.05 -8.72
N LEU A 131 7.42 10.60 -9.44
CA LEU A 131 6.85 11.34 -10.57
C LEU A 131 5.54 12.05 -10.19
N THR A 132 5.38 13.25 -10.72
CA THR A 132 4.08 13.91 -10.81
C THR A 132 3.25 13.34 -11.97
N GLU A 133 1.94 13.61 -11.95
CA GLU A 133 1.04 13.23 -13.05
C GLU A 133 1.51 13.82 -14.40
N ALA A 134 1.94 15.09 -14.40
CA ALA A 134 2.43 15.78 -15.60
C ALA A 134 3.70 15.14 -16.18
N GLU A 135 4.69 14.86 -15.30
CA GLU A 135 5.92 14.18 -15.72
C GLU A 135 5.67 12.78 -16.27
N PHE A 136 4.69 12.06 -15.73
CA PHE A 136 4.28 10.76 -16.24
C PHE A 136 3.68 10.89 -17.65
N GLU A 137 2.77 11.84 -17.88
CA GLU A 137 2.14 12.04 -19.19
C GLU A 137 3.17 12.38 -20.30
N GLU A 138 4.29 13.05 -19.94
CA GLU A 138 5.38 13.33 -20.88
C GLU A 138 6.16 12.07 -21.30
N ILE A 139 6.32 11.11 -20.39
CA ILE A 139 7.23 9.96 -20.60
C ILE A 139 6.53 8.64 -20.90
N LYS A 140 5.21 8.56 -20.67
CA LYS A 140 4.44 7.32 -20.80
C LYS A 140 4.58 6.63 -22.18
N GLY A 141 4.78 7.40 -23.24
CA GLY A 141 4.99 6.87 -24.60
C GLY A 141 6.21 5.95 -24.73
N ALA A 142 7.21 6.08 -23.82
CA ALA A 142 8.37 5.20 -23.81
C ALA A 142 8.04 3.77 -23.30
N ILE A 143 6.88 3.58 -22.67
CA ILE A 143 6.43 2.27 -22.20
C ILE A 143 6.07 1.37 -23.39
N GLY A 144 5.40 1.90 -24.42
CA GLY A 144 5.12 1.22 -25.67
C GLY A 144 4.17 0.00 -25.54
N ASP A 145 3.35 -0.04 -24.49
CA ASP A 145 2.37 -1.10 -24.23
C ASP A 145 1.21 -0.54 -23.37
N GLU A 146 -0.02 -0.69 -23.83
CA GLU A 146 -1.18 -0.10 -23.15
C GLU A 146 -1.48 -0.70 -21.75
N VAL A 147 -1.20 -2.00 -21.56
CA VAL A 147 -1.42 -2.66 -20.27
C VAL A 147 -0.41 -2.13 -19.27
N LEU A 148 0.85 -2.11 -19.64
CA LEU A 148 1.94 -1.60 -18.80
C LEU A 148 1.76 -0.10 -18.50
N GLU A 149 1.31 0.70 -19.48
CA GLU A 149 1.01 2.12 -19.27
C GLU A 149 -0.09 2.32 -18.25
N ARG A 150 -1.18 1.54 -18.31
CA ARG A 150 -2.25 1.60 -17.31
C ARG A 150 -1.76 1.25 -15.90
N ARG A 151 -0.85 0.26 -15.77
CA ARG A 151 -0.26 -0.11 -14.47
C ARG A 151 0.60 1.02 -13.90
N ALA A 152 1.48 1.58 -14.73
CA ALA A 152 2.33 2.69 -14.34
C ALA A 152 1.52 3.95 -13.99
N LYS A 153 0.53 4.28 -14.83
CA LYS A 153 -0.40 5.38 -14.57
C LYS A 153 -1.10 5.23 -13.22
N HIS A 154 -1.61 4.03 -12.94
CA HIS A 154 -2.25 3.76 -11.65
C HIS A 154 -1.30 4.04 -10.49
N ALA A 155 -0.06 3.56 -10.55
CA ALA A 155 0.92 3.77 -9.49
C ALA A 155 1.22 5.26 -9.24
N VAL A 156 1.47 6.05 -10.30
CA VAL A 156 1.74 7.48 -10.19
C VAL A 156 0.53 8.25 -9.65
N TYR A 157 -0.64 8.02 -10.24
CA TYR A 157 -1.83 8.78 -9.89
C TYR A 157 -2.35 8.44 -8.48
N GLU A 158 -2.26 7.17 -8.02
CA GLU A 158 -2.60 6.80 -6.65
C GLU A 158 -1.65 7.43 -5.65
N ASN A 159 -0.34 7.48 -5.95
CA ASN A 159 0.62 8.18 -5.10
C ASN A 159 0.27 9.67 -4.96
N GLN A 160 -0.05 10.35 -6.07
CA GLN A 160 -0.45 11.76 -6.05
C GLN A 160 -1.77 11.97 -5.29
N ARG A 161 -2.74 11.04 -5.41
CA ARG A 161 -3.98 11.08 -4.61
C ARG A 161 -3.71 10.92 -3.12
N THR A 162 -2.80 10.04 -2.74
CA THR A 162 -2.42 9.83 -1.35
C THR A 162 -1.81 11.10 -0.74
N ILE A 163 -0.92 11.78 -1.47
CA ILE A 163 -0.32 13.06 -1.04
C ILE A 163 -1.41 14.12 -0.82
N LYS A 164 -2.34 14.25 -1.78
CA LYS A 164 -3.47 15.19 -1.69
C LYS A 164 -4.39 14.85 -0.50
N ALA A 165 -4.65 13.56 -0.26
CA ALA A 165 -5.49 13.10 0.85
C ALA A 165 -4.85 13.41 2.22
N VAL A 166 -3.55 13.22 2.36
CA VAL A 166 -2.82 13.58 3.60
C VAL A 166 -2.91 15.08 3.88
N ALA A 167 -2.70 15.91 2.86
CA ALA A 167 -2.83 17.35 3.01
C ALA A 167 -4.24 17.77 3.41
N ALA A 168 -5.27 17.14 2.86
CA ALA A 168 -6.67 17.37 3.25
C ALA A 168 -6.93 16.98 4.71
N LEU A 169 -6.48 15.80 5.14
CA LEU A 169 -6.63 15.34 6.53
C LEU A 169 -5.92 16.28 7.52
N GLN A 170 -4.72 16.76 7.20
CA GLN A 170 -4.00 17.72 8.03
C GLN A 170 -4.73 19.08 8.18
N ASN A 171 -5.53 19.43 7.19
CA ASN A 171 -6.36 20.64 7.20
C ASN A 171 -7.80 20.38 7.70
N ASN A 172 -8.11 19.19 8.23
CA ASN A 172 -9.46 18.75 8.62
C ASN A 172 -10.49 18.83 7.48
N ASP A 173 -10.05 18.74 6.23
CA ASP A 173 -10.92 18.72 5.06
C ASP A 173 -11.23 17.27 4.65
N ILE A 174 -12.37 16.76 5.09
CA ILE A 174 -12.84 15.40 4.75
C ILE A 174 -13.57 15.35 3.40
N THR A 175 -13.80 16.48 2.74
CA THR A 175 -14.54 16.53 1.46
C THR A 175 -13.67 16.12 0.28
N LEU A 176 -12.37 16.34 0.35
CA LEU A 176 -11.37 15.96 -0.66
C LEU A 176 -10.88 14.51 -0.53
N GLY A 177 -11.16 13.84 0.60
CA GLY A 177 -10.58 12.55 0.96
C GLY A 177 -11.23 11.32 0.30
N VAL A 178 -12.28 11.47 -0.51
CA VAL A 178 -12.94 10.34 -1.17
C VAL A 178 -12.84 10.49 -2.67
N PRO A 179 -11.82 9.92 -3.33
CA PRO A 179 -11.89 9.77 -4.78
C PRO A 179 -13.09 8.87 -5.10
N PRO A 180 -13.84 9.16 -6.18
CA PRO A 180 -14.86 8.23 -6.65
C PRO A 180 -14.19 6.87 -6.84
N ALA A 181 -14.82 5.83 -6.32
CA ALA A 181 -14.34 4.46 -6.48
C ALA A 181 -13.94 4.23 -7.94
N ALA A 182 -12.67 3.94 -8.18
CA ALA A 182 -12.21 3.64 -9.52
C ALA A 182 -13.05 2.47 -10.01
N SER A 183 -13.83 2.71 -11.07
CA SER A 183 -14.55 1.65 -11.75
C SER A 183 -13.51 0.62 -12.22
N SER A 184 -13.51 -0.53 -11.57
CA SER A 184 -12.71 -1.69 -11.97
C SER A 184 -13.27 -2.16 -13.32
N GLY A 185 -12.70 -1.68 -14.43
CA GLY A 185 -12.83 -2.27 -15.74
C GLY A 185 -11.88 -3.46 -15.89
#